data_f295cbb52c8bc90efd19244f8d15234f
#
_entry.id   f295cbb52c8bc90efd19244f8d15234f
#
_cell.length_a   1.000
_cell.length_b   1.000
_cell.length_c   1.000
_cell.angle_alpha   90.00
_cell.angle_beta   90.00
_cell.angle_gamma   90.00
#
_symmetry.space_group_name_H-M   'P 1'
#
loop_
_entity.id
_entity.type
_entity.pdbx_description
1 polymer ?
#
loop_
_entity_poly.entity_id
_entity_poly.type
_entity_poly.pdbx_seq_one_letter_code
_entity_poly.pdbx_strand_id
1 'polypeptide(L)'
;MEKLTKQAEEIMAERFGKDNVIALATVENGIPYVRSVNAFYDNKAFYIITHALSNKIRQIKGNPIVAISGEWFAAHGKGINLGYFGKAENSEIAEKLRVAFASWIDNGHNNFNDENTCILCIRLTDGLLLSHGTRYAIDFSD
;
A
#
# COMPACT_ATOMS: atom_id res chain seq x y z
N MET A 1 -14.12 15.43 8.84
CA MET A 1 -13.36 14.73 7.77
C MET A 1 -14.23 14.65 6.53
N GLU A 2 -13.66 14.99 5.39
CA GLU A 2 -14.39 15.03 4.13
C GLU A 2 -14.04 13.83 3.26
N LYS A 3 -14.93 13.48 2.32
CA LYS A 3 -14.61 12.49 1.29
C LYS A 3 -13.46 13.00 0.43
N LEU A 4 -12.74 12.08 -0.19
CA LEU A 4 -11.62 12.40 -1.05
C LEU A 4 -12.06 13.33 -2.19
N THR A 5 -11.49 14.54 -2.22
CA THR A 5 -11.76 15.51 -3.28
C THR A 5 -10.86 15.25 -4.48
N LYS A 6 -11.23 15.81 -5.63
CA LYS A 6 -10.39 15.73 -6.84
C LYS A 6 -9.01 16.33 -6.57
N GLN A 7 -8.93 17.46 -5.88
CA GLN A 7 -7.67 18.12 -5.58
C GLN A 7 -6.76 17.23 -4.70
N ALA A 8 -7.32 16.64 -3.64
CA ALA A 8 -6.55 15.76 -2.76
C ALA A 8 -6.10 14.49 -3.52
N GLU A 9 -6.95 13.94 -4.39
CA GLU A 9 -6.58 12.78 -5.22
C GLU A 9 -5.42 13.11 -6.17
N GLU A 10 -5.43 14.29 -6.77
CA GLU A 10 -4.32 14.73 -7.63
C GLU A 10 -3.01 14.80 -6.86
N ILE A 11 -3.04 15.29 -5.61
CA ILE A 11 -1.86 15.33 -4.75
C ILE A 11 -1.39 13.91 -4.41
N MET A 12 -2.32 13.03 -4.05
CA MET A 12 -2.00 11.63 -3.74
C MET A 12 -1.37 10.93 -4.93
N ALA A 13 -1.96 11.08 -6.12
CA ALA A 13 -1.45 10.43 -7.33
C ALA A 13 -0.07 10.97 -7.72
N GLU A 14 0.14 12.28 -7.63
CA GLU A 14 1.45 12.88 -7.93
C GLU A 14 2.51 12.43 -6.96
N ARG A 15 2.22 12.41 -5.66
CA ARG A 15 3.18 12.12 -4.61
C ARG A 15 3.49 10.64 -4.48
N PHE A 16 2.47 9.78 -4.61
CA PHE A 16 2.55 8.35 -4.28
C PHE A 16 2.23 7.42 -5.44
N GLY A 17 1.77 7.93 -6.58
CA GLY A 17 1.46 7.13 -7.78
C GLY A 17 2.72 6.72 -8.54
N LYS A 18 3.77 6.39 -7.83
CA LYS A 18 5.08 5.98 -8.34
C LYS A 18 5.77 5.18 -7.25
N ASP A 19 6.96 4.66 -7.53
CA ASP A 19 7.76 3.98 -6.50
C ASP A 19 8.04 4.95 -5.35
N ASN A 20 7.64 4.55 -4.15
CA ASN A 20 7.94 5.31 -2.95
C ASN A 20 8.00 4.37 -1.75
N VAL A 21 8.64 4.82 -0.68
CA VAL A 21 8.77 4.05 0.56
C VAL A 21 7.80 4.62 1.59
N ILE A 22 7.01 3.75 2.18
CA ILE A 22 6.13 4.09 3.30
C ILE A 22 6.47 3.23 4.50
N ALA A 23 6.12 3.71 5.69
CA ALA A 23 6.11 2.91 6.91
C ALA A 23 4.76 2.21 7.00
N LEU A 24 4.77 0.91 7.22
CA LEU A 24 3.56 0.10 7.38
C LEU A 24 3.54 -0.50 8.78
N ALA A 25 2.53 -0.16 9.56
CA ALA A 25 2.32 -0.69 10.89
C ALA A 25 1.20 -1.73 10.88
N THR A 26 1.48 -2.86 11.50
CA THR A 26 0.53 -3.97 11.71
C THR A 26 0.45 -4.28 13.19
N VAL A 27 -0.54 -5.07 13.59
CA VAL A 27 -0.77 -5.40 15.00
C VAL A 27 -0.87 -6.91 15.19
N GLU A 28 -0.19 -7.43 16.22
CA GLU A 28 -0.31 -8.83 16.62
C GLU A 28 -0.37 -8.89 18.15
N ASN A 29 -1.42 -9.49 18.69
CA ASN A 29 -1.65 -9.58 20.14
C ASN A 29 -1.63 -8.19 20.83
N GLY A 30 -2.20 -7.18 20.18
CA GLY A 30 -2.23 -5.82 20.71
C GLY A 30 -0.91 -5.06 20.59
N ILE A 31 0.13 -5.67 20.03
CA ILE A 31 1.46 -5.06 19.90
C ILE A 31 1.64 -4.55 18.47
N PRO A 32 1.92 -3.25 18.29
CA PRO A 32 2.19 -2.72 16.96
C PRO A 32 3.61 -3.06 16.48
N TYR A 33 3.72 -3.36 15.18
CA TYR A 33 4.98 -3.61 14.49
C TYR A 33 5.05 -2.69 13.28
N VAL A 34 6.21 -2.11 13.01
CA VAL A 34 6.38 -1.19 11.89
C VAL A 34 7.61 -1.57 11.07
N ARG A 35 7.51 -1.43 9.75
CA ARG A 35 8.61 -1.64 8.79
C ARG A 35 8.43 -0.72 7.60
N SER A 36 9.52 -0.47 6.89
CA SER A 36 9.48 0.28 5.64
C SER A 36 9.25 -0.66 4.46
N VAL A 37 8.40 -0.25 3.54
CA VAL A 37 8.09 -1.05 2.34
C VAL A 37 8.03 -0.12 1.12
N ASN A 38 8.38 -0.66 -0.06
CA ASN A 38 8.11 0.03 -1.32
C ASN A 38 6.63 -0.13 -1.65
N ALA A 39 5.98 0.97 -2.02
CA ALA A 39 4.55 1.00 -2.25
C ALA A 39 4.20 1.88 -3.44
N PHE A 40 3.05 1.60 -4.05
CA PHE A 40 2.50 2.34 -5.18
C PHE A 40 1.05 2.66 -4.89
N TYR A 41 0.69 3.94 -4.94
CA TYR A 41 -0.69 4.40 -4.73
C TYR A 41 -1.47 4.40 -6.03
N ASP A 42 -2.66 3.81 -6.01
CA ASP A 42 -3.62 3.88 -7.10
C ASP A 42 -5.03 3.79 -6.53
N ASN A 43 -5.87 4.75 -6.84
CA ASN A 43 -7.30 4.73 -6.52
C ASN A 43 -7.61 4.29 -5.08
N LYS A 44 -7.23 5.11 -4.11
CA LYS A 44 -7.53 4.93 -2.67
C LYS A 44 -6.84 3.73 -2.01
N ALA A 45 -5.81 3.20 -2.64
CA ALA A 45 -5.09 2.06 -2.09
C ALA A 45 -3.59 2.15 -2.36
N PHE A 46 -2.80 1.57 -1.47
CA PHE A 46 -1.38 1.30 -1.71
C PHE A 46 -1.19 -0.17 -2.01
N TYR A 47 -0.30 -0.46 -2.95
CA TYR A 47 0.02 -1.83 -3.37
C TYR A 47 1.49 -2.13 -3.12
N ILE A 48 1.75 -3.30 -2.58
CA ILE A 48 3.07 -3.73 -2.13
C ILE A 48 3.32 -5.15 -2.65
N ILE A 49 4.52 -5.43 -3.15
CA ILE A 49 4.93 -6.79 -3.48
C ILE A 49 5.61 -7.39 -2.26
N THR A 50 5.14 -8.53 -1.80
CA THR A 50 5.69 -9.19 -0.61
C THR A 50 5.56 -10.70 -0.73
N HIS A 51 5.97 -11.42 0.31
CA HIS A 51 5.88 -12.88 0.35
C HIS A 51 4.74 -13.30 1.27
N ALA A 52 3.96 -14.29 0.84
CA ALA A 52 2.76 -14.74 1.57
C ALA A 52 3.08 -15.30 2.96
N LEU A 53 4.31 -15.77 3.18
CA LEU A 53 4.75 -16.32 4.47
C LEU A 53 5.44 -15.27 5.35
N SER A 54 5.45 -13.99 4.95
CA SER A 54 6.07 -12.93 5.74
C SER A 54 5.29 -12.62 7.01
N ASN A 55 5.96 -12.00 7.98
CA ASN A 55 5.34 -11.61 9.24
C ASN A 55 4.18 -10.63 9.03
N LYS A 56 4.34 -9.66 8.11
CA LYS A 56 3.28 -8.68 7.84
C LYS A 56 2.01 -9.34 7.31
N ILE A 57 2.14 -10.32 6.43
CA ILE A 57 0.97 -11.04 5.88
C ILE A 57 0.30 -11.85 6.98
N ARG A 58 1.07 -12.56 7.83
CA ARG A 58 0.52 -13.31 8.95
C ARG A 58 -0.23 -12.39 9.91
N GLN A 59 0.37 -11.24 10.25
CA GLN A 59 -0.22 -10.27 11.17
C GLN A 59 -1.51 -9.67 10.61
N ILE A 60 -1.52 -9.32 9.32
CA ILE A 60 -2.70 -8.77 8.63
C ILE A 60 -3.82 -9.80 8.54
N LYS A 61 -3.49 -11.09 8.36
CA LYS A 61 -4.49 -12.15 8.35
C LYS A 61 -5.23 -12.22 9.69
N GLY A 62 -4.51 -12.03 10.81
CA GLY A 62 -5.12 -12.02 12.14
C GLY A 62 -5.82 -10.71 12.50
N ASN A 63 -5.32 -9.58 11.98
CA ASN A 63 -5.91 -8.26 12.18
C ASN A 63 -5.62 -7.40 10.95
N PRO A 64 -6.63 -7.20 10.08
CA PRO A 64 -6.43 -6.48 8.82
C PRO A 64 -6.24 -4.98 8.97
N ILE A 65 -6.51 -4.41 10.14
CA ILE A 65 -6.37 -2.96 10.36
C ILE A 65 -4.89 -2.61 10.42
N VAL A 66 -4.49 -1.65 9.61
CA VAL A 66 -3.10 -1.20 9.50
C VAL A 66 -3.03 0.32 9.56
N ALA A 67 -1.84 0.84 9.84
CA ALA A 67 -1.55 2.25 9.71
C ALA A 67 -0.36 2.43 8.77
N ILE A 68 -0.36 3.54 8.06
CA ILE A 68 0.77 3.88 7.20
C ILE A 68 1.21 5.31 7.44
N SER A 69 2.49 5.58 7.15
CA SER A 69 3.04 6.92 7.15
C SER A 69 3.94 7.08 5.93
N GLY A 70 3.68 8.10 5.15
CA GLY A 70 4.49 8.49 4.00
C GLY A 70 4.90 9.94 4.12
N GLU A 71 5.37 10.54 3.03
CA GLU A 71 5.77 11.94 3.00
C GLU A 71 4.56 12.86 3.23
N TRP A 72 4.56 13.54 4.38
CA TRP A 72 3.47 14.46 4.76
C TRP A 72 2.08 13.80 4.66
N PHE A 73 2.01 12.52 5.01
CA PHE A 73 0.78 11.75 4.94
C PHE A 73 0.80 10.64 6.00
N ALA A 74 -0.29 10.48 6.71
CA ALA A 74 -0.50 9.36 7.63
C ALA A 74 -1.93 8.89 7.49
N ALA A 75 -2.15 7.58 7.56
CA ALA A 75 -3.48 7.02 7.30
C ALA A 75 -3.68 5.69 8.01
N HIS A 76 -4.95 5.30 8.11
CA HIS A 76 -5.34 3.94 8.43
C HIS A 76 -5.87 3.26 7.17
N GLY A 77 -5.82 1.95 7.18
CA GLY A 77 -6.37 1.14 6.10
C GLY A 77 -6.62 -0.28 6.53
N LYS A 78 -7.06 -1.08 5.55
CA LYS A 78 -7.24 -2.52 5.71
C LYS A 78 -6.33 -3.24 4.74
N GLY A 79 -5.55 -4.18 5.25
CA GLY A 79 -4.67 -5.02 4.45
C GLY A 79 -5.44 -6.18 3.84
N ILE A 80 -5.25 -6.39 2.56
CA ILE A 80 -5.88 -7.47 1.80
C ILE A 80 -4.80 -8.17 0.98
N ASN A 81 -4.60 -9.46 1.23
CA ASN A 81 -3.70 -10.25 0.41
C ASN A 81 -4.43 -10.62 -0.89
N LEU A 82 -4.01 -10.04 -2.02
CA LEU A 82 -4.60 -10.32 -3.32
C LEU A 82 -4.11 -11.64 -3.93
N GLY A 83 -3.18 -12.32 -3.26
CA GLY A 83 -2.65 -13.58 -3.73
C GLY A 83 -1.49 -13.43 -4.70
N TYR A 84 -1.20 -14.51 -5.41
CA TYR A 84 -0.04 -14.60 -6.31
C TYR A 84 0.02 -13.45 -7.31
N PHE A 85 1.20 -12.84 -7.41
CA PHE A 85 1.49 -11.74 -8.35
C PHE A 85 1.12 -12.10 -9.79
N GLY A 86 1.40 -13.33 -10.20
CA GLY A 86 1.19 -13.78 -11.57
C GLY A 86 -0.19 -14.33 -11.91
N LYS A 87 -1.15 -14.33 -10.98
CA LYS A 87 -2.46 -14.88 -11.32
C LYS A 87 -3.27 -13.90 -12.18
N ALA A 88 -4.17 -14.44 -13.01
CA ALA A 88 -4.90 -13.66 -14.03
C ALA A 88 -5.67 -12.48 -13.43
N GLU A 89 -6.31 -12.67 -12.28
CA GLU A 89 -7.10 -11.63 -11.61
C GLU A 89 -6.26 -10.43 -11.19
N ASN A 90 -4.94 -10.61 -11.04
CA ASN A 90 -4.02 -9.55 -10.64
C ASN A 90 -3.29 -8.91 -11.82
N SER A 91 -3.58 -9.30 -13.05
CA SER A 91 -2.81 -8.88 -14.23
C SER A 91 -2.74 -7.36 -14.41
N GLU A 92 -3.84 -6.65 -14.16
CA GLU A 92 -3.89 -5.20 -14.32
C GLU A 92 -2.98 -4.49 -13.31
N ILE A 93 -3.14 -4.82 -12.02
CA ILE A 93 -2.30 -4.20 -10.99
C ILE A 93 -0.84 -4.65 -11.08
N ALA A 94 -0.59 -5.90 -11.45
CA ALA A 94 0.76 -6.41 -11.64
C ALA A 94 1.50 -5.61 -12.72
N GLU A 95 0.83 -5.27 -13.82
CA GLU A 95 1.43 -4.46 -14.88
C GLU A 95 1.77 -3.06 -14.39
N LYS A 96 0.89 -2.44 -13.62
CA LYS A 96 1.15 -1.12 -13.02
C LYS A 96 2.35 -1.17 -12.06
N LEU A 97 2.48 -2.24 -11.30
CA LEU A 97 3.61 -2.42 -10.38
C LEU A 97 4.92 -2.65 -11.14
N ARG A 98 4.89 -3.37 -12.26
CA ARG A 98 6.08 -3.54 -13.10
C ARG A 98 6.58 -2.20 -13.64
N VAL A 99 5.67 -1.30 -13.99
CA VAL A 99 6.03 0.05 -14.45
C VAL A 99 6.57 0.88 -13.28
N ALA A 100 5.82 0.94 -12.17
CA ALA A 100 6.19 1.76 -11.02
C ALA A 100 7.54 1.34 -10.42
N PHE A 101 7.78 0.04 -10.31
CA PHE A 101 8.97 -0.53 -9.67
C PHE A 101 10.04 -0.98 -10.67
N ALA A 102 10.00 -0.48 -11.89
CA ALA A 102 10.89 -0.92 -12.98
C ALA A 102 12.38 -0.84 -12.62
N SER A 103 12.77 0.13 -11.77
CA SER A 103 14.18 0.31 -11.41
C SER A 103 14.75 -0.83 -10.57
N TRP A 104 13.89 -1.63 -9.90
CA TRP A 104 14.38 -2.70 -9.02
C TRP A 104 13.60 -4.01 -9.09
N ILE A 105 12.44 -4.06 -9.75
CA ILE A 105 11.55 -5.22 -9.69
C ILE A 105 12.21 -6.53 -10.16
N ASP A 106 13.14 -6.42 -11.11
CA ASP A 106 13.84 -7.58 -11.68
C ASP A 106 15.27 -7.73 -11.14
N ASN A 107 15.55 -7.18 -9.95
CA ASN A 107 16.90 -7.22 -9.37
C ASN A 107 17.29 -8.56 -8.71
N GLY A 108 16.38 -9.56 -8.76
CA GLY A 108 16.61 -10.89 -8.18
C GLY A 108 16.10 -11.07 -6.75
N HIS A 109 15.60 -10.04 -6.10
CA HIS A 109 15.04 -10.15 -4.75
C HIS A 109 13.64 -10.76 -4.73
N ASN A 110 12.92 -10.72 -5.86
CA ASN A 110 11.60 -11.32 -5.99
C ASN A 110 11.66 -12.47 -7.00
N ASN A 111 11.10 -13.61 -6.63
CA ASN A 111 10.95 -14.74 -7.53
C ASN A 111 9.49 -14.83 -7.97
N PHE A 112 9.19 -14.35 -9.18
CA PHE A 112 7.82 -14.34 -9.70
C PHE A 112 7.32 -15.70 -10.16
N ASN A 113 8.18 -16.75 -10.11
CA ASN A 113 7.76 -18.13 -10.29
C ASN A 113 7.30 -18.77 -8.99
N ASP A 114 7.58 -18.13 -7.85
CA ASP A 114 7.11 -18.58 -6.53
C ASP A 114 5.67 -18.05 -6.33
N GLU A 115 4.73 -18.97 -6.19
CA GLU A 115 3.32 -18.63 -5.98
C GLU A 115 3.06 -17.90 -4.66
N ASN A 116 4.04 -17.89 -3.74
CA ASN A 116 3.96 -17.12 -2.50
C ASN A 116 4.39 -15.65 -2.69
N THR A 117 4.91 -15.27 -3.86
CA THR A 117 5.13 -13.86 -4.19
C THR A 117 3.79 -13.23 -4.49
N CYS A 118 3.31 -12.38 -3.57
CA CYS A 118 1.96 -11.88 -3.61
C CYS A 118 1.90 -10.35 -3.63
N ILE A 119 0.72 -9.85 -3.95
CA ILE A 119 0.40 -8.42 -3.89
C ILE A 119 -0.42 -8.17 -2.63
N LEU A 120 0.07 -7.27 -1.78
CA LEU A 120 -0.67 -6.77 -0.63
C LEU A 120 -1.30 -5.44 -1.01
N CYS A 121 -2.62 -5.36 -0.88
CA CYS A 121 -3.39 -4.14 -1.08
C CYS A 121 -3.73 -3.54 0.28
N ILE A 122 -3.39 -2.28 0.48
CA ILE A 122 -3.81 -1.51 1.66
C ILE A 122 -4.89 -0.55 1.19
N ARG A 123 -6.13 -0.91 1.45
CA ARG A 123 -7.28 -0.06 1.13
C ARG A 123 -7.42 1.00 2.22
N LEU A 124 -7.24 2.26 1.85
CA LEU A 124 -7.28 3.37 2.81
C LEU A 124 -8.70 3.57 3.36
N THR A 125 -8.78 3.87 4.64
CA THR A 125 -10.05 4.18 5.32
C THR A 125 -10.12 5.65 5.69
N ASP A 126 -9.10 6.18 6.32
CA ASP A 126 -9.01 7.62 6.66
C ASP A 126 -7.55 8.05 6.60
N GLY A 127 -7.32 9.34 6.43
CA GLY A 127 -5.95 9.85 6.38
C GLY A 127 -5.88 11.35 6.56
N LEU A 128 -4.66 11.78 6.84
CA LEU A 128 -4.32 13.19 6.97
C LEU A 128 -3.20 13.49 5.97
N LEU A 129 -3.49 14.38 5.03
CA LEU A 129 -2.57 14.80 3.98
C LEU A 129 -2.22 16.28 4.16
N LEU A 130 -0.93 16.59 4.12
CA LEU A 130 -0.44 17.96 4.20
C LEU A 130 0.22 18.34 2.89
N SER A 131 -0.17 19.49 2.31
CA SER A 131 0.39 19.98 1.06
C SER A 131 0.33 21.49 1.01
N HIS A 132 1.49 22.13 0.84
CA HIS A 132 1.61 23.59 0.71
C HIS A 132 0.84 24.36 1.80
N GLY A 133 0.99 23.92 3.05
CA GLY A 133 0.34 24.53 4.20
C GLY A 133 -1.14 24.19 4.38
N THR A 134 -1.73 23.42 3.47
CA THR A 134 -3.10 22.99 3.58
C THR A 134 -3.17 21.58 4.17
N ARG A 135 -4.12 21.39 5.10
CA ARG A 135 -4.38 20.14 5.76
C ARG A 135 -5.67 19.52 5.22
N TYR A 136 -5.57 18.31 4.71
CA TYR A 136 -6.72 17.55 4.19
C TYR A 136 -6.97 16.36 5.12
N ALA A 137 -8.07 16.39 5.86
CA ALA A 137 -8.52 15.24 6.65
C ALA A 137 -9.50 14.47 5.77
N ILE A 138 -9.15 13.26 5.35
CA ILE A 138 -9.82 12.54 4.26
C ILE A 138 -10.47 11.27 4.75
N ASP A 139 -11.73 11.07 4.38
CA ASP A 139 -12.43 9.81 4.45
C ASP A 139 -12.33 9.16 3.07
N PHE A 140 -11.53 8.07 2.98
CA PHE A 140 -11.31 7.34 1.73
C PHE A 140 -12.42 6.33 1.43
N SER A 141 -13.36 6.11 2.34
CA SER A 141 -14.45 5.16 2.09
C SER A 141 -15.39 5.64 0.98
N ASP A 142 -16.07 4.71 0.36
CA ASP A 142 -17.01 5.02 -0.74
C ASP A 142 -18.33 5.61 -0.25
#